data_d79b6ddae408ed20ba5fdfebce343496
#
_entry.id   d79b6ddae408ed20ba5fdfebce343496
#
_cell.length_a   1.000
_cell.length_b   1.000
_cell.length_c   1.000
_cell.angle_alpha   90.00
_cell.angle_beta   90.00
_cell.angle_gamma   90.00
#
_symmetry.space_group_name_H-M   'P 1'
#
loop_
_entity.id
_entity.type
_entity.pdbx_description
1 polymer ?
#
loop_
_entity_poly.entity_id
_entity_poly.type
_entity_poly.pdbx_seq_one_letter_code
_entity_poly.pdbx_strand_id
1 'polypeptide(L)'
;MLKEKTSDVSMTNTNQGSGTAAEAAVPMSHGLWNTWLKNLLLFCLTGVYVELCLHLCVFGSMDRYAGYPVLFGLLGGALCTLVVSSLPKVLRQITGVLLVAAQVLLAEVQLVYHCIFGDFMPVSQIGMGGNVVVNFNSQLLYGIRQNLLKILLLLLPLIAVILCLALRRGQALKLRLRWKQTMASFAVLLALLLTVTGLMYVGRDNAFSVYRTFTNVNTSTDSSYKKIGMLATTAQELRYMLFSGSGSIMITPSSLNMSDVPRTYSSNSYNVIESIDFTALADSTDSDILKATDEYLSNATPTRKNNYTGLLKDYNLITICAESFCPWFISEELTPTLYKLSHTGILFENYYGTFQSVTTNGEYTMCMGLYPDMSRTKTDSSFNVAGTNYLPFCLGNALKGMGYQAWGYHDYIGDFYNRNITHANMGYTFKAADSGLAMKIDWPSSDLEMMEASVDDYINSGVLHDLQRSLPVQLGQRHERQKPRRGERSALF
;
A
#
# COMPACT_ATOMS: atom_id res chain seq x y z
N MET A 1 26.54 -58.72 -69.51
CA MET A 1 26.25 -60.12 -69.33
C MET A 1 25.05 -60.18 -68.38
N LEU A 2 23.80 -60.19 -68.93
CA LEU A 2 23.00 -61.34 -69.33
C LEU A 2 22.87 -62.40 -68.21
N LYS A 3 21.70 -62.52 -67.60
CA LYS A 3 20.52 -63.39 -67.93
C LYS A 3 19.51 -63.20 -66.75
N GLU A 4 18.31 -62.77 -66.91
CA GLU A 4 17.09 -63.41 -67.40
C GLU A 4 16.85 -64.86 -66.92
N LYS A 5 15.69 -65.03 -66.25
CA LYS A 5 14.53 -65.89 -66.59
C LYS A 5 13.60 -66.02 -65.39
N THR A 6 12.42 -65.55 -65.39
CA THR A 6 11.11 -66.02 -65.91
C THR A 6 10.48 -67.20 -65.17
N SER A 7 9.26 -66.88 -64.68
CA SER A 7 7.96 -67.59 -64.73
C SER A 7 7.75 -68.77 -63.78
N ASP A 8 6.62 -69.02 -63.14
CA ASP A 8 5.27 -69.06 -63.59
C ASP A 8 4.21 -69.09 -62.46
N VAL A 9 3.15 -68.45 -62.73
CA VAL A 9 1.75 -68.64 -62.44
C VAL A 9 1.29 -69.94 -61.75
N SER A 10 0.48 -69.80 -60.70
CA SER A 10 -0.79 -70.48 -60.60
C SER A 10 -1.78 -69.78 -59.66
N MET A 11 -2.96 -69.46 -60.16
CA MET A 11 -4.14 -69.05 -59.43
C MET A 11 -4.72 -70.22 -58.60
N THR A 12 -5.24 -69.86 -57.41
CA THR A 12 -6.61 -70.36 -57.04
C THR A 12 -7.16 -69.52 -55.85
N ASN A 13 -8.17 -68.89 -56.14
CA ASN A 13 -9.45 -68.48 -55.61
C ASN A 13 -9.84 -68.84 -54.15
N THR A 14 -10.59 -67.88 -53.64
CA THR A 14 -11.75 -67.91 -52.71
C THR A 14 -11.44 -67.93 -51.20
N ASN A 15 -11.74 -66.88 -50.43
CA ASN A 15 -13.08 -66.66 -49.89
C ASN A 15 -13.16 -65.38 -49.02
N GLN A 16 -14.28 -64.75 -49.10
CA GLN A 16 -14.78 -63.65 -48.35
C GLN A 16 -14.60 -63.79 -46.82
N GLY A 17 -14.12 -62.71 -46.17
CA GLY A 17 -14.20 -62.46 -44.76
C GLY A 17 -14.26 -60.99 -44.54
N SER A 18 -15.47 -60.42 -44.59
CA SER A 18 -15.75 -59.09 -44.13
C SER A 18 -15.42 -58.98 -42.64
N GLY A 19 -14.20 -58.53 -42.33
CA GLY A 19 -13.79 -58.14 -41.00
C GLY A 19 -13.62 -56.62 -41.00
N THR A 20 -14.65 -55.92 -40.63
CA THR A 20 -14.58 -54.51 -40.24
C THR A 20 -13.50 -54.38 -39.14
N ALA A 21 -12.34 -53.94 -39.52
CA ALA A 21 -11.34 -53.42 -38.56
C ALA A 21 -11.98 -52.22 -37.90
N ALA A 22 -12.67 -52.47 -36.79
CA ALA A 22 -12.96 -51.45 -35.81
C ALA A 22 -11.59 -50.97 -35.30
N GLU A 23 -11.12 -49.91 -35.89
CA GLU A 23 -10.03 -49.12 -35.38
C GLU A 23 -10.37 -48.79 -33.91
N ALA A 24 -9.76 -49.50 -32.98
CA ALA A 24 -9.92 -49.26 -31.57
C ALA A 24 -9.53 -47.79 -31.32
N ALA A 25 -10.52 -46.92 -31.29
CA ALA A 25 -10.38 -45.54 -30.86
C ALA A 25 -9.84 -45.55 -29.45
N VAL A 26 -8.54 -45.39 -29.37
CA VAL A 26 -7.74 -45.33 -28.13
C VAL A 26 -8.41 -44.31 -27.20
N PRO A 27 -8.66 -44.67 -25.93
CA PRO A 27 -9.20 -43.71 -24.94
C PRO A 27 -8.14 -42.74 -24.48
N MET A 28 -7.47 -42.01 -25.38
CA MET A 28 -6.47 -41.00 -25.08
C MET A 28 -7.07 -39.68 -24.54
N SER A 29 -8.38 -39.49 -24.67
CA SER A 29 -9.02 -38.27 -24.21
C SER A 29 -9.17 -38.17 -22.67
N HIS A 30 -9.53 -39.27 -22.01
CA HIS A 30 -9.77 -39.27 -20.55
C HIS A 30 -8.53 -39.00 -19.72
N GLY A 31 -7.36 -39.49 -20.10
CA GLY A 31 -6.12 -39.28 -19.39
C GLY A 31 -5.65 -37.82 -19.40
N LEU A 32 -5.86 -37.10 -20.49
CA LEU A 32 -5.46 -35.69 -20.65
C LEU A 32 -6.35 -34.73 -19.83
N TRP A 33 -7.66 -34.98 -19.86
CA TRP A 33 -8.62 -34.20 -19.05
C TRP A 33 -8.40 -34.42 -17.56
N ASN A 34 -8.12 -35.66 -17.14
CA ASN A 34 -7.80 -35.95 -15.74
C ASN A 34 -6.52 -35.21 -15.28
N THR A 35 -5.48 -35.15 -16.13
CA THR A 35 -4.24 -34.42 -15.78
C THR A 35 -4.47 -32.92 -15.75
N TRP A 36 -5.26 -32.36 -16.66
CA TRP A 36 -5.62 -30.95 -16.65
C TRP A 36 -6.42 -30.59 -15.39
N LEU A 37 -7.43 -31.38 -15.04
CA LEU A 37 -8.21 -31.16 -13.81
C LEU A 37 -7.37 -31.23 -12.54
N LYS A 38 -6.42 -32.18 -12.48
CA LYS A 38 -5.49 -32.30 -11.35
C LYS A 38 -4.59 -31.08 -11.19
N ASN A 39 -4.15 -30.48 -12.30
CA ASN A 39 -3.37 -29.25 -12.26
C ASN A 39 -4.22 -28.05 -11.85
N LEU A 40 -5.43 -27.93 -12.39
CA LEU A 40 -6.37 -26.88 -12.00
C LEU A 40 -6.66 -26.94 -10.50
N LEU A 41 -7.00 -28.12 -9.99
CA LEU A 41 -7.24 -28.33 -8.56
C LEU A 41 -6.01 -28.00 -7.71
N LEU A 42 -4.82 -28.42 -8.16
CA LEU A 42 -3.58 -28.15 -7.43
C LEU A 42 -3.36 -26.64 -7.25
N PHE A 43 -3.41 -25.86 -8.33
CA PHE A 43 -3.18 -24.42 -8.26
C PHE A 43 -4.31 -23.67 -7.57
N CYS A 44 -5.57 -24.06 -7.80
CA CYS A 44 -6.72 -23.49 -7.11
C CYS A 44 -6.68 -23.73 -5.60
N LEU A 45 -6.39 -24.95 -5.17
CA LEU A 45 -6.26 -25.28 -3.75
C LEU A 45 -5.07 -24.55 -3.10
N THR A 46 -3.96 -24.43 -3.82
CA THR A 46 -2.81 -23.63 -3.35
C THR A 46 -3.18 -22.17 -3.15
N GLY A 47 -3.83 -21.56 -4.15
CA GLY A 47 -4.26 -20.16 -4.05
C GLY A 47 -5.22 -19.91 -2.89
N VAL A 48 -6.24 -20.75 -2.77
CA VAL A 48 -7.21 -20.68 -1.65
C VAL A 48 -6.52 -20.91 -0.31
N TYR A 49 -5.62 -21.89 -0.22
CA TYR A 49 -4.92 -22.16 1.02
C TYR A 49 -4.08 -20.98 1.50
N VAL A 50 -3.29 -20.37 0.60
CA VAL A 50 -2.43 -19.23 0.96
C VAL A 50 -3.28 -18.04 1.40
N GLU A 51 -4.37 -17.72 0.67
CA GLU A 51 -5.29 -16.63 1.04
C GLU A 51 -5.93 -16.86 2.43
N LEU A 52 -6.48 -18.05 2.67
CA LEU A 52 -7.12 -18.36 3.95
C LEU A 52 -6.12 -18.48 5.09
N CYS A 53 -4.96 -19.07 4.85
CA CYS A 53 -3.91 -19.19 5.85
C CYS A 53 -3.39 -17.82 6.29
N LEU A 54 -3.08 -16.93 5.33
CA LEU A 54 -2.67 -15.55 5.64
C LEU A 54 -3.78 -14.80 6.40
N HIS A 55 -5.02 -14.89 5.93
CA HIS A 55 -6.17 -14.26 6.58
C HIS A 55 -6.32 -14.69 8.03
N LEU A 56 -6.28 -16.01 8.29
CA LEU A 56 -6.36 -16.54 9.67
C LEU A 56 -5.15 -16.16 10.52
N CYS A 57 -3.94 -16.17 9.93
CA CYS A 57 -2.72 -15.82 10.63
C CYS A 57 -2.70 -14.36 11.10
N VAL A 58 -3.32 -13.45 10.34
CA VAL A 58 -3.34 -12.02 10.64
C VAL A 58 -4.58 -11.64 11.45
N PHE A 59 -5.78 -11.96 10.97
CA PHE A 59 -7.03 -11.52 11.59
C PHE A 59 -7.57 -12.46 12.67
N GLY A 60 -7.04 -13.69 12.78
CA GLY A 60 -7.39 -14.66 13.80
C GLY A 60 -8.78 -15.31 13.66
N SER A 61 -9.63 -14.81 12.76
CA SER A 61 -10.99 -15.32 12.55
C SER A 61 -11.45 -15.09 11.11
N MET A 62 -12.39 -15.90 10.66
CA MET A 62 -13.10 -15.69 9.40
C MET A 62 -14.27 -14.76 9.61
N ASP A 63 -14.40 -13.76 8.76
CA ASP A 63 -15.53 -12.84 8.75
C ASP A 63 -16.46 -13.10 7.55
N ARG A 64 -17.51 -12.28 7.44
CA ARG A 64 -18.50 -12.37 6.35
C ARG A 64 -17.91 -12.16 4.95
N TYR A 65 -16.70 -11.62 4.85
CA TYR A 65 -16.04 -11.34 3.56
C TYR A 65 -15.12 -12.48 3.12
N ALA A 66 -14.84 -13.49 3.95
CA ALA A 66 -13.89 -14.57 3.67
C ALA A 66 -14.16 -15.34 2.37
N GLY A 67 -15.39 -15.30 1.86
CA GLY A 67 -15.74 -15.87 0.56
C GLY A 67 -15.03 -15.18 -0.63
N TYR A 68 -14.71 -13.91 -0.56
CA TYR A 68 -14.04 -13.20 -1.65
C TYR A 68 -12.56 -13.57 -1.80
N PRO A 69 -11.73 -13.61 -0.72
CA PRO A 69 -10.38 -14.16 -0.80
C PRO A 69 -10.35 -15.58 -1.39
N VAL A 70 -11.31 -16.45 -1.01
CA VAL A 70 -11.44 -17.79 -1.62
C VAL A 70 -11.68 -17.70 -3.12
N LEU A 71 -12.62 -16.89 -3.57
CA LEU A 71 -12.93 -16.71 -5.00
C LEU A 71 -11.74 -16.13 -5.78
N PHE A 72 -11.02 -15.17 -5.22
CA PHE A 72 -9.81 -14.63 -5.83
C PHE A 72 -8.64 -15.63 -5.80
N GLY A 73 -8.53 -16.47 -4.78
CA GLY A 73 -7.60 -17.59 -4.75
C GLY A 73 -7.88 -18.62 -5.85
N LEU A 74 -9.16 -18.96 -6.08
CA LEU A 74 -9.58 -19.81 -7.21
C LEU A 74 -9.27 -19.17 -8.57
N LEU A 75 -9.55 -17.87 -8.72
CA LEU A 75 -9.26 -17.11 -9.93
C LEU A 75 -7.76 -17.09 -10.25
N GLY A 76 -6.93 -16.82 -9.25
CA GLY A 76 -5.46 -16.86 -9.35
C GLY A 76 -4.95 -18.25 -9.72
N GLY A 77 -5.49 -19.30 -9.12
CA GLY A 77 -5.15 -20.68 -9.43
C GLY A 77 -5.54 -21.09 -10.86
N ALA A 78 -6.71 -20.65 -11.33
CA ALA A 78 -7.15 -20.88 -12.72
C ALA A 78 -6.22 -20.14 -13.71
N LEU A 79 -5.83 -18.91 -13.41
CA LEU A 79 -4.87 -18.13 -14.21
C LEU A 79 -3.49 -18.81 -14.23
N CYS A 80 -2.97 -19.25 -13.09
CA CYS A 80 -1.73 -20.03 -13.02
C CYS A 80 -1.80 -21.30 -13.87
N THR A 81 -2.93 -22.01 -13.81
CA THR A 81 -3.16 -23.21 -14.65
C THR A 81 -3.10 -22.87 -16.14
N LEU A 82 -3.73 -21.78 -16.56
CA LEU A 82 -3.71 -21.32 -17.96
C LEU A 82 -2.27 -21.01 -18.40
N VAL A 83 -1.55 -20.20 -17.64
CA VAL A 83 -0.15 -19.81 -17.91
C VAL A 83 0.76 -21.04 -17.97
N VAL A 84 0.74 -21.85 -16.92
CA VAL A 84 1.60 -23.04 -16.82
C VAL A 84 1.31 -24.03 -17.92
N SER A 85 0.05 -24.24 -18.27
CA SER A 85 -0.34 -25.20 -19.33
C SER A 85 0.08 -24.76 -20.73
N SER A 86 0.27 -23.46 -20.99
CA SER A 86 0.70 -22.93 -22.29
C SER A 86 2.19 -23.10 -22.57
N LEU A 87 3.00 -23.45 -21.57
CA LEU A 87 4.46 -23.50 -21.66
C LEU A 87 5.00 -24.88 -22.09
N PRO A 88 6.22 -24.97 -22.66
CA PRO A 88 6.93 -26.22 -22.89
C PRO A 88 7.21 -26.99 -21.58
N LYS A 89 7.40 -28.32 -21.67
CA LYS A 89 7.45 -29.24 -20.52
C LYS A 89 8.40 -28.81 -19.41
N VAL A 90 9.62 -28.44 -19.73
CA VAL A 90 10.65 -28.04 -18.72
C VAL A 90 10.28 -26.70 -18.10
N LEU A 91 9.96 -25.72 -18.94
CA LEU A 91 9.59 -24.38 -18.49
C LEU A 91 8.32 -24.40 -17.62
N ARG A 92 7.39 -25.28 -17.92
CA ARG A 92 6.14 -25.48 -17.19
C ARG A 92 6.36 -25.90 -15.73
N GLN A 93 7.29 -26.84 -15.50
CA GLN A 93 7.60 -27.27 -14.14
C GLN A 93 8.25 -26.16 -13.34
N ILE A 94 9.23 -25.49 -13.94
CA ILE A 94 9.94 -24.38 -13.30
C ILE A 94 8.95 -23.23 -12.99
N THR A 95 8.18 -22.81 -13.99
CA THR A 95 7.20 -21.70 -13.81
C THR A 95 6.14 -22.05 -12.78
N GLY A 96 5.64 -23.30 -12.76
CA GLY A 96 4.66 -23.72 -11.76
C GLY A 96 5.18 -23.64 -10.33
N VAL A 97 6.42 -24.04 -10.09
CA VAL A 97 7.08 -23.91 -8.77
C VAL A 97 7.32 -22.44 -8.44
N LEU A 98 7.83 -21.66 -9.41
CA LEU A 98 8.12 -20.24 -9.20
C LEU A 98 6.86 -19.41 -8.88
N LEU A 99 5.73 -19.68 -9.54
CA LEU A 99 4.47 -18.99 -9.25
C LEU A 99 3.96 -19.28 -7.84
N VAL A 100 4.04 -20.54 -7.40
CA VAL A 100 3.65 -20.91 -6.03
C VAL A 100 4.64 -20.33 -5.02
N ALA A 101 5.94 -20.39 -5.30
CA ALA A 101 6.98 -19.81 -4.44
C ALA A 101 6.80 -18.29 -4.30
N ALA A 102 6.52 -17.59 -5.40
CA ALA A 102 6.26 -16.14 -5.38
C ALA A 102 5.02 -15.80 -4.54
N GLN A 103 3.95 -16.57 -4.66
CA GLN A 103 2.73 -16.37 -3.88
C GLN A 103 2.96 -16.63 -2.39
N VAL A 104 3.66 -17.69 -2.03
CA VAL A 104 4.01 -18.02 -0.65
C VAL A 104 4.93 -16.96 -0.07
N LEU A 105 5.99 -16.59 -0.79
CA LEU A 105 6.92 -15.56 -0.35
C LEU A 105 6.22 -14.21 -0.13
N LEU A 106 5.32 -13.81 -1.04
CA LEU A 106 4.53 -12.60 -0.88
C LEU A 106 3.69 -12.67 0.41
N ALA A 107 3.04 -13.80 0.68
CA ALA A 107 2.25 -13.97 1.90
C ALA A 107 3.11 -13.91 3.18
N GLU A 108 4.31 -14.50 3.15
CA GLU A 108 5.24 -14.46 4.29
C GLU A 108 5.78 -13.05 4.54
N VAL A 109 6.12 -12.32 3.48
CA VAL A 109 6.54 -10.92 3.57
C VAL A 109 5.41 -10.08 4.17
N GLN A 110 4.18 -10.25 3.69
CA GLN A 110 3.02 -9.54 4.21
C GLN A 110 2.73 -9.88 5.67
N LEU A 111 2.86 -11.14 6.06
CA LEU A 111 2.69 -11.58 7.45
C LEU A 111 3.71 -10.93 8.39
N VAL A 112 4.98 -10.92 8.01
CA VAL A 112 6.06 -10.34 8.81
C VAL A 112 5.93 -8.81 8.84
N TYR A 113 5.65 -8.19 7.71
CA TYR A 113 5.45 -6.76 7.62
C TYR A 113 4.29 -6.31 8.51
N HIS A 114 3.14 -7.00 8.43
CA HIS A 114 1.98 -6.69 9.28
C HIS A 114 2.30 -6.86 10.78
N CYS A 115 3.12 -7.84 11.15
CA CYS A 115 3.56 -8.01 12.53
C CYS A 115 4.39 -6.82 13.05
N ILE A 116 5.19 -6.19 12.17
CA ILE A 116 6.08 -5.09 12.53
C ILE A 116 5.33 -3.76 12.48
N PHE A 117 4.56 -3.51 11.44
CA PHE A 117 3.99 -2.19 11.12
C PHE A 117 2.48 -2.09 11.40
N GLY A 118 1.80 -3.19 11.70
CA GLY A 118 0.35 -3.19 11.96
C GLY A 118 -0.54 -3.01 10.72
N ASP A 119 0.05 -2.95 9.52
CA ASP A 119 -0.63 -2.85 8.22
C ASP A 119 0.11 -3.72 7.19
N PHE A 120 -0.48 -3.91 6.00
CA PHE A 120 0.14 -4.65 4.92
C PHE A 120 1.03 -3.75 4.05
N MET A 121 2.13 -4.34 3.54
CA MET A 121 3.06 -3.64 2.65
C MET A 121 2.45 -3.42 1.27
N PRO A 122 2.28 -2.18 0.83
CA PRO A 122 1.84 -1.90 -0.52
C PRO A 122 2.89 -2.31 -1.57
N VAL A 123 2.43 -2.71 -2.77
CA VAL A 123 3.31 -3.18 -3.87
C VAL A 123 4.38 -2.13 -4.25
N SER A 124 4.05 -0.86 -4.18
CA SER A 124 4.98 0.23 -4.51
C SER A 124 6.14 0.37 -3.54
N GLN A 125 6.02 -0.14 -2.30
CA GLN A 125 7.11 -0.17 -1.32
C GLN A 125 8.09 -1.34 -1.51
N ILE A 126 7.81 -2.28 -2.40
CA ILE A 126 8.72 -3.40 -2.69
C ILE A 126 10.09 -2.90 -3.14
N GLY A 127 10.15 -1.76 -3.87
CA GLY A 127 11.41 -1.13 -4.27
C GLY A 127 12.26 -0.61 -3.09
N MET A 128 11.64 -0.33 -1.94
CA MET A 128 12.34 0.11 -0.72
C MET A 128 12.80 -1.06 0.16
N GLY A 129 12.51 -2.30 -0.24
CA GLY A 129 12.83 -3.51 0.54
C GLY A 129 14.30 -3.64 0.91
N GLY A 130 15.23 -3.14 0.09
CA GLY A 130 16.65 -3.10 0.42
C GLY A 130 16.95 -2.25 1.66
N ASN A 131 16.36 -1.08 1.75
CA ASN A 131 16.51 -0.17 2.88
C ASN A 131 15.87 -0.75 4.15
N VAL A 132 14.72 -1.43 4.00
CA VAL A 132 14.06 -2.12 5.12
C VAL A 132 14.94 -3.21 5.70
N VAL A 133 15.56 -4.04 4.87
CA VAL A 133 16.43 -5.12 5.34
C VAL A 133 17.67 -4.58 6.06
N VAL A 134 18.23 -3.48 5.59
CA VAL A 134 19.44 -2.88 6.20
C VAL A 134 19.10 -2.17 7.51
N ASN A 135 18.05 -1.35 7.51
CA ASN A 135 17.74 -0.47 8.65
C ASN A 135 16.85 -1.13 9.72
N PHE A 136 16.11 -2.19 9.37
CA PHE A 136 15.15 -2.87 10.26
C PHE A 136 15.48 -4.37 10.47
N ASN A 137 16.75 -4.75 10.42
CA ASN A 137 17.16 -6.15 10.51
C ASN A 137 16.75 -6.82 11.83
N SER A 138 16.85 -6.11 12.95
CA SER A 138 16.46 -6.60 14.28
C SER A 138 14.95 -6.84 14.37
N GLN A 139 14.13 -5.94 13.83
CA GLN A 139 12.68 -6.05 13.78
C GLN A 139 12.25 -7.15 12.82
N LEU A 140 12.94 -7.28 11.68
CA LEU A 140 12.71 -8.36 10.73
C LEU A 140 12.93 -9.72 11.40
N LEU A 141 14.06 -9.89 12.11
CA LEU A 141 14.35 -11.10 12.86
C LEU A 141 13.33 -11.36 13.98
N TYR A 142 12.89 -10.31 14.66
CA TYR A 142 11.83 -10.41 15.66
C TYR A 142 10.52 -10.86 15.01
N GLY A 143 10.08 -10.22 13.92
CA GLY A 143 8.86 -10.58 13.19
C GLY A 143 8.87 -12.03 12.68
N ILE A 144 10.01 -12.49 12.16
CA ILE A 144 10.21 -13.90 11.73
C ILE A 144 10.09 -14.83 12.93
N ARG A 145 10.79 -14.57 14.04
CA ARG A 145 10.77 -15.43 15.23
C ARG A 145 9.37 -15.53 15.84
N GLN A 146 8.64 -14.43 15.93
CA GLN A 146 7.26 -14.40 16.46
C GLN A 146 6.26 -15.16 15.58
N ASN A 147 6.52 -15.23 14.27
CA ASN A 147 5.61 -15.84 13.31
C ASN A 147 6.15 -17.16 12.71
N LEU A 148 7.19 -17.76 13.30
CA LEU A 148 7.84 -18.94 12.72
C LEU A 148 6.87 -20.09 12.39
N LEU A 149 5.95 -20.41 13.30
CA LEU A 149 4.94 -21.45 13.04
C LEU A 149 4.00 -21.07 11.88
N LYS A 150 3.59 -19.80 11.81
CA LYS A 150 2.72 -19.31 10.74
C LYS A 150 3.44 -19.33 9.38
N ILE A 151 4.73 -18.98 9.34
CA ILE A 151 5.60 -19.07 8.16
C ILE A 151 5.70 -20.53 7.70
N LEU A 152 5.96 -21.48 8.62
CA LEU A 152 5.99 -22.90 8.30
C LEU A 152 4.67 -23.42 7.74
N LEU A 153 3.53 -22.93 8.24
CA LEU A 153 2.22 -23.25 7.68
C LEU A 153 2.06 -22.70 6.25
N LEU A 154 2.49 -21.47 5.99
CA LEU A 154 2.43 -20.86 4.65
C LEU A 154 3.34 -21.59 3.64
N LEU A 155 4.42 -22.24 4.07
CA LEU A 155 5.31 -23.04 3.22
C LEU A 155 4.69 -24.36 2.74
N LEU A 156 3.66 -24.90 3.42
CA LEU A 156 3.10 -26.21 3.09
C LEU A 156 2.67 -26.38 1.62
N PRO A 157 2.01 -25.39 0.95
CA PRO A 157 1.65 -25.52 -0.45
C PRO A 157 2.85 -25.67 -1.38
N LEU A 158 3.94 -24.95 -1.11
CA LEU A 158 5.18 -25.04 -1.89
C LEU A 158 5.81 -26.43 -1.73
N ILE A 159 5.90 -26.92 -0.50
CA ILE A 159 6.38 -28.28 -0.21
C ILE A 159 5.50 -29.31 -0.93
N ALA A 160 4.17 -29.17 -0.85
CA ALA A 160 3.24 -30.09 -1.51
C ALA A 160 3.42 -30.10 -3.04
N VAL A 161 3.60 -28.94 -3.68
CA VAL A 161 3.85 -28.84 -5.13
C VAL A 161 5.16 -29.51 -5.50
N ILE A 162 6.25 -29.24 -4.78
CA ILE A 162 7.56 -29.86 -5.00
C ILE A 162 7.48 -31.39 -4.85
N LEU A 163 6.84 -31.88 -3.79
CA LEU A 163 6.64 -33.32 -3.56
C LEU A 163 5.78 -33.95 -4.66
N CYS A 164 4.68 -33.31 -5.07
CA CYS A 164 3.86 -33.77 -6.18
C CYS A 164 4.65 -33.88 -7.49
N LEU A 165 5.56 -32.96 -7.75
CA LEU A 165 6.43 -33.01 -8.93
C LEU A 165 7.50 -34.11 -8.83
N ALA A 166 8.10 -34.26 -7.67
CA ALA A 166 9.12 -35.31 -7.40
C ALA A 166 8.50 -36.71 -7.49
N LEU A 167 7.40 -36.97 -6.80
CA LEU A 167 6.73 -38.28 -6.78
C LEU A 167 6.15 -38.68 -8.13
N ARG A 168 5.66 -37.73 -8.92
CA ARG A 168 5.11 -38.03 -10.25
C ARG A 168 6.15 -38.08 -11.35
N ARG A 169 7.44 -38.04 -11.03
CA ARG A 169 8.58 -38.06 -11.99
C ARG A 169 8.33 -37.17 -13.21
N GLY A 170 7.78 -35.97 -13.00
CA GLY A 170 7.49 -35.03 -14.07
C GLY A 170 6.23 -35.36 -14.93
N GLN A 171 5.42 -36.36 -14.54
CA GLN A 171 4.18 -36.67 -15.27
C GLN A 171 3.04 -35.65 -15.01
N ALA A 172 3.04 -35.01 -13.86
CA ALA A 172 1.98 -34.08 -13.46
C ALA A 172 1.82 -32.87 -14.39
N LEU A 173 2.87 -32.46 -15.09
CA LEU A 173 2.89 -31.30 -15.98
C LEU A 173 3.14 -31.70 -17.46
N LYS A 174 2.85 -32.94 -17.86
CA LYS A 174 3.08 -33.45 -19.22
C LYS A 174 2.14 -32.88 -20.29
N LEU A 175 1.21 -32.01 -19.94
CA LEU A 175 0.23 -31.47 -20.87
C LEU A 175 0.88 -30.56 -21.91
N ARG A 176 0.83 -30.96 -23.18
CA ARG A 176 0.86 -30.01 -24.29
C ARG A 176 -0.53 -29.41 -24.37
N LEU A 177 -0.64 -28.08 -24.22
CA LEU A 177 -1.93 -27.41 -24.26
C LEU A 177 -2.60 -27.69 -25.62
N ARG A 178 -3.64 -28.47 -25.61
CA ARG A 178 -4.52 -28.62 -26.77
C ARG A 178 -5.54 -27.48 -26.72
N TRP A 179 -5.86 -26.91 -27.83
CA TRP A 179 -6.74 -25.75 -27.91
C TRP A 179 -8.04 -25.91 -27.08
N LYS A 180 -8.62 -27.15 -27.02
CA LYS A 180 -9.78 -27.46 -26.18
C LYS A 180 -9.57 -27.26 -24.69
N GLN A 181 -8.37 -27.56 -24.17
CA GLN A 181 -8.02 -27.38 -22.75
C GLN A 181 -7.71 -25.90 -22.43
N THR A 182 -7.13 -25.18 -23.39
CA THR A 182 -6.97 -23.73 -23.29
C THR A 182 -8.32 -23.04 -23.22
N MET A 183 -9.24 -23.40 -24.12
CA MET A 183 -10.59 -22.86 -24.12
C MET A 183 -11.35 -23.22 -22.84
N ALA A 184 -11.18 -24.43 -22.30
CA ALA A 184 -11.77 -24.81 -21.02
C ALA A 184 -11.20 -24.01 -19.86
N SER A 185 -9.86 -23.82 -19.81
CA SER A 185 -9.23 -22.99 -18.78
C SER A 185 -9.69 -21.54 -18.86
N PHE A 186 -9.80 -21.01 -20.08
CA PHE A 186 -10.31 -19.65 -20.30
C PHE A 186 -11.79 -19.53 -19.90
N ALA A 187 -12.62 -20.54 -20.21
CA ALA A 187 -14.02 -20.57 -19.80
C ALA A 187 -14.19 -20.62 -18.28
N VAL A 188 -13.36 -21.41 -17.58
CA VAL A 188 -13.35 -21.46 -16.11
C VAL A 188 -12.93 -20.11 -15.54
N LEU A 189 -11.86 -19.51 -16.08
CA LEU A 189 -11.39 -18.20 -15.65
C LEU A 189 -12.46 -17.13 -15.85
N LEU A 190 -13.09 -17.10 -17.02
CA LEU A 190 -14.17 -16.16 -17.34
C LEU A 190 -15.39 -16.36 -16.43
N ALA A 191 -15.79 -17.61 -16.19
CA ALA A 191 -16.90 -17.92 -15.29
C ALA A 191 -16.62 -17.45 -13.85
N LEU A 192 -15.41 -17.69 -13.33
CA LEU A 192 -15.00 -17.21 -12.03
C LEU A 192 -14.97 -15.67 -11.99
N LEU A 193 -14.43 -15.03 -13.02
CA LEU A 193 -14.38 -13.57 -13.11
C LEU A 193 -15.79 -12.95 -13.10
N LEU A 194 -16.71 -13.49 -13.90
CA LEU A 194 -18.11 -13.03 -13.95
C LEU A 194 -18.81 -13.27 -12.60
N THR A 195 -18.54 -14.40 -11.94
CA THR A 195 -19.10 -14.71 -10.62
C THR A 195 -18.62 -13.71 -9.58
N VAL A 196 -17.30 -13.47 -9.50
CA VAL A 196 -16.72 -12.52 -8.54
C VAL A 196 -17.25 -11.10 -8.79
N THR A 197 -17.24 -10.67 -10.05
CA THR A 197 -17.73 -9.33 -10.44
C THR A 197 -19.22 -9.18 -10.14
N GLY A 198 -20.04 -10.18 -10.46
CA GLY A 198 -21.48 -10.19 -10.17
C GLY A 198 -21.78 -10.11 -8.67
N LEU A 199 -21.08 -10.91 -7.85
CA LEU A 199 -21.24 -10.89 -6.40
C LEU A 199 -20.81 -9.55 -5.78
N MET A 200 -19.71 -8.96 -6.26
CA MET A 200 -19.29 -7.63 -5.81
C MET A 200 -20.29 -6.54 -6.18
N TYR A 201 -20.87 -6.63 -7.38
CA TYR A 201 -21.79 -5.62 -7.90
C TYR A 201 -23.11 -5.54 -7.14
N VAL A 202 -23.58 -6.64 -6.56
CA VAL A 202 -24.84 -6.70 -5.78
C VAL A 202 -24.82 -5.73 -4.57
N GLY A 203 -23.67 -5.45 -3.99
CA GLY A 203 -23.53 -4.55 -2.83
C GLY A 203 -23.01 -3.15 -3.14
N ARG A 204 -22.92 -2.75 -4.41
CA ARG A 204 -22.18 -1.54 -4.84
C ARG A 204 -22.59 -0.22 -4.19
N ASP A 205 -23.85 -0.09 -3.80
CA ASP A 205 -24.41 1.16 -3.25
C ASP A 205 -23.98 1.45 -1.81
N ASN A 206 -23.48 0.43 -1.12
CA ASN A 206 -22.93 0.60 0.24
C ASN A 206 -21.51 1.19 0.16
N ALA A 207 -21.27 2.26 0.92
CA ALA A 207 -19.96 2.92 1.00
C ALA A 207 -18.82 1.99 1.44
N PHE A 208 -19.12 0.98 2.25
CA PHE A 208 -18.16 -0.01 2.76
C PHE A 208 -18.20 -1.35 2.00
N SER A 209 -18.80 -1.38 0.81
CA SER A 209 -18.94 -2.60 0.01
C SER A 209 -17.60 -3.12 -0.51
N VAL A 210 -17.57 -4.43 -0.81
CA VAL A 210 -16.43 -5.07 -1.48
C VAL A 210 -16.19 -4.47 -2.86
N TYR A 211 -17.26 -4.09 -3.58
CA TYR A 211 -17.18 -3.38 -4.85
C TYR A 211 -16.39 -2.07 -4.74
N ARG A 212 -16.75 -1.25 -3.74
CA ARG A 212 -16.04 0.01 -3.47
C ARG A 212 -14.58 -0.23 -3.07
N THR A 213 -14.31 -1.25 -2.26
CA THR A 213 -12.94 -1.64 -1.89
C THR A 213 -12.13 -2.06 -3.11
N PHE A 214 -12.71 -2.81 -4.06
CA PHE A 214 -12.02 -3.27 -5.27
C PHE A 214 -11.82 -2.17 -6.32
N THR A 215 -12.77 -1.24 -6.44
CA THR A 215 -12.71 -0.15 -7.44
C THR A 215 -11.97 1.07 -6.93
N ASN A 216 -11.97 1.32 -5.62
CA ASN A 216 -11.37 2.49 -5.01
C ASN A 216 -10.05 2.13 -4.31
N VAL A 217 -8.95 2.70 -4.78
CA VAL A 217 -7.60 2.47 -4.21
C VAL A 217 -7.41 3.16 -2.86
N ASN A 218 -8.26 4.13 -2.53
CA ASN A 218 -8.17 4.91 -1.29
C ASN A 218 -8.72 4.17 -0.05
N THR A 219 -9.00 2.88 -0.16
CA THR A 219 -9.33 2.06 1.02
C THR A 219 -8.06 1.66 1.75
N SER A 220 -8.14 1.56 3.07
CA SER A 220 -7.06 1.03 3.92
C SER A 220 -6.58 -0.33 3.39
N THR A 221 -5.27 -0.53 3.36
CA THR A 221 -4.66 -1.78 2.89
C THR A 221 -5.16 -2.95 3.72
N ASP A 222 -5.22 -2.80 5.04
CA ASP A 222 -5.78 -3.79 5.97
C ASP A 222 -7.24 -4.17 5.61
N SER A 223 -8.09 -3.16 5.35
CA SER A 223 -9.48 -3.39 4.90
C SER A 223 -9.55 -4.09 3.54
N SER A 224 -8.63 -3.81 2.63
CA SER A 224 -8.56 -4.46 1.32
C SER A 224 -8.15 -5.93 1.47
N TYR A 225 -7.09 -6.22 2.21
CA TYR A 225 -6.68 -7.61 2.50
C TYR A 225 -7.77 -8.41 3.20
N LYS A 226 -8.45 -7.79 4.16
CA LYS A 226 -9.57 -8.41 4.88
C LYS A 226 -10.75 -8.76 3.98
N LYS A 227 -11.12 -7.86 3.05
CA LYS A 227 -12.32 -8.00 2.21
C LYS A 227 -12.10 -8.74 0.92
N ILE A 228 -10.99 -8.49 0.22
CA ILE A 228 -10.73 -9.04 -1.12
C ILE A 228 -9.52 -9.98 -1.17
N GLY A 229 -8.73 -10.04 -0.09
CA GLY A 229 -7.55 -10.91 0.01
C GLY A 229 -6.29 -10.33 -0.61
N MET A 230 -5.18 -11.06 -0.44
CA MET A 230 -3.85 -10.65 -0.90
C MET A 230 -3.75 -10.54 -2.41
N LEU A 231 -4.19 -11.57 -3.16
CA LEU A 231 -4.04 -11.61 -4.61
C LEU A 231 -4.82 -10.49 -5.31
N ALA A 232 -6.04 -10.24 -4.85
CA ALA A 232 -6.88 -9.19 -5.43
C ALA A 232 -6.33 -7.80 -5.11
N THR A 233 -5.88 -7.56 -3.88
CA THR A 233 -5.27 -6.29 -3.46
C THR A 233 -3.98 -6.04 -4.23
N THR A 234 -3.09 -7.04 -4.34
CA THR A 234 -1.84 -6.95 -5.12
C THR A 234 -2.13 -6.66 -6.60
N ALA A 235 -3.12 -7.33 -7.20
CA ALA A 235 -3.51 -7.09 -8.59
C ALA A 235 -4.10 -5.68 -8.79
N GLN A 236 -4.88 -5.20 -7.84
CA GLN A 236 -5.43 -3.85 -7.84
C GLN A 236 -4.32 -2.80 -7.80
N GLU A 237 -3.37 -2.94 -6.89
CA GLU A 237 -2.25 -2.01 -6.74
C GLU A 237 -1.34 -2.04 -7.98
N LEU A 238 -1.04 -3.25 -8.50
CA LEU A 238 -0.25 -3.39 -9.72
C LEU A 238 -0.94 -2.77 -10.93
N ARG A 239 -2.27 -2.96 -11.07
CA ARG A 239 -3.05 -2.28 -12.11
C ARG A 239 -2.91 -0.76 -11.99
N TYR A 240 -2.97 -0.24 -10.78
CA TYR A 240 -2.82 1.19 -10.52
C TYR A 240 -1.42 1.69 -10.91
N MET A 241 -0.37 0.98 -10.52
CA MET A 241 1.00 1.33 -10.87
C MET A 241 1.26 1.32 -12.39
N LEU A 242 0.66 0.36 -13.11
CA LEU A 242 0.93 0.17 -14.54
C LEU A 242 0.06 1.04 -15.45
N PHE A 243 -1.19 1.31 -15.04
CA PHE A 243 -2.19 1.91 -15.91
C PHE A 243 -2.74 3.24 -15.42
N SER A 244 -2.56 3.58 -14.14
CA SER A 244 -2.80 4.94 -13.67
C SER A 244 -1.52 5.74 -13.86
N GLY A 245 -1.11 5.89 -15.10
CA GLY A 245 -0.18 6.94 -15.46
C GLY A 245 -0.78 8.25 -14.98
N SER A 246 -0.05 8.99 -14.12
CA SER A 246 -0.42 10.32 -13.61
C SER A 246 -1.89 10.64 -13.88
N GLY A 247 -2.78 9.98 -13.15
CA GLY A 247 -4.19 10.33 -13.18
C GLY A 247 -4.30 11.68 -12.51
N SER A 248 -3.82 12.72 -13.20
CA SER A 248 -4.33 14.04 -12.96
C SER A 248 -5.84 13.88 -13.01
N ILE A 249 -6.49 14.14 -11.90
CA ILE A 249 -7.91 14.50 -11.96
C ILE A 249 -7.90 15.57 -13.03
N MET A 250 -8.42 15.25 -14.22
CA MET A 250 -8.62 16.26 -15.24
C MET A 250 -9.70 17.16 -14.67
N ILE A 251 -9.28 18.14 -13.87
CA ILE A 251 -10.11 19.28 -13.56
C ILE A 251 -10.27 19.96 -14.91
N THR A 252 -11.37 19.66 -15.60
CA THR A 252 -11.70 20.46 -16.76
C THR A 252 -12.02 21.85 -16.23
N PRO A 253 -11.46 22.92 -16.80
CA PRO A 253 -11.78 24.29 -16.40
C PRO A 253 -13.28 24.54 -16.25
N SER A 254 -14.09 23.89 -17.08
CA SER A 254 -15.57 23.93 -17.02
C SER A 254 -16.19 23.27 -15.78
N SER A 255 -15.44 22.48 -14.99
CA SER A 255 -15.94 21.88 -13.74
C SER A 255 -15.77 22.80 -12.53
N LEU A 256 -15.00 23.85 -12.67
CA LEU A 256 -14.86 24.88 -11.65
C LEU A 256 -15.99 25.90 -11.85
N ASN A 257 -16.94 25.97 -10.90
CA ASN A 257 -17.95 27.03 -10.87
C ASN A 257 -17.25 28.37 -10.55
N MET A 258 -16.68 28.99 -11.56
CA MET A 258 -16.05 30.29 -11.42
C MET A 258 -17.10 31.42 -11.53
N SER A 259 -17.03 32.34 -10.60
CA SER A 259 -17.76 33.58 -10.68
C SER A 259 -17.05 34.47 -11.72
N ASP A 260 -17.77 34.93 -12.73
CA ASP A 260 -17.23 35.82 -13.78
C ASP A 260 -16.76 37.19 -13.28
N VAL A 261 -16.93 37.47 -12.00
CA VAL A 261 -16.56 38.73 -11.37
C VAL A 261 -15.53 38.49 -10.29
N PRO A 262 -14.29 39.02 -10.43
CA PRO A 262 -13.29 38.98 -9.36
C PRO A 262 -13.86 39.59 -8.08
N ARG A 263 -13.80 38.87 -6.98
CA ARG A 263 -14.25 39.33 -5.67
C ARG A 263 -13.06 39.80 -4.86
N THR A 264 -13.05 41.05 -4.46
CA THR A 264 -12.05 41.57 -3.55
C THR A 264 -12.52 41.45 -2.11
N TYR A 265 -11.77 40.79 -1.28
CA TYR A 265 -12.06 40.60 0.14
C TYR A 265 -11.12 41.46 0.99
N SER A 266 -11.68 42.14 1.98
CA SER A 266 -10.86 42.92 2.92
C SER A 266 -10.11 42.03 3.88
N SER A 267 -8.78 42.18 3.96
CA SER A 267 -7.91 41.50 4.92
C SER A 267 -8.25 41.82 6.40
N ASN A 268 -9.00 42.87 6.67
CA ASN A 268 -9.51 43.17 8.01
C ASN A 268 -10.59 42.18 8.46
N SER A 269 -11.40 41.66 7.55
CA SER A 269 -12.55 40.81 7.86
C SER A 269 -12.34 39.32 7.44
N TYR A 270 -11.37 39.07 6.58
CA TYR A 270 -11.13 37.77 5.99
C TYR A 270 -9.65 37.37 6.11
N ASN A 271 -9.40 36.07 6.11
CA ASN A 271 -8.03 35.48 6.04
C ASN A 271 -7.59 35.44 4.58
N VAL A 272 -7.04 36.53 4.08
CA VAL A 272 -6.57 36.69 2.70
C VAL A 272 -5.08 36.42 2.67
N ILE A 273 -4.59 35.72 1.63
CA ILE A 273 -3.17 35.52 1.36
C ILE A 273 -2.70 36.70 0.49
N GLU A 274 -2.01 37.66 1.11
CA GLU A 274 -1.52 38.86 0.41
C GLU A 274 -0.16 38.66 -0.26
N SER A 275 0.54 37.58 0.07
CA SER A 275 1.89 37.32 -0.42
C SER A 275 1.94 36.67 -1.81
N ILE A 276 0.81 36.26 -2.36
CA ILE A 276 0.69 35.57 -3.66
C ILE A 276 -0.38 36.26 -4.48
N ASP A 277 0.00 36.73 -5.65
CA ASP A 277 -0.91 37.26 -6.66
C ASP A 277 -1.31 36.14 -7.64
N PHE A 278 -2.40 35.45 -7.33
CA PHE A 278 -2.94 34.39 -8.16
C PHE A 278 -3.39 34.86 -9.54
N THR A 279 -3.79 36.13 -9.69
CA THR A 279 -4.18 36.69 -10.97
C THR A 279 -2.95 36.83 -11.87
N ALA A 280 -1.86 37.38 -11.33
CA ALA A 280 -0.62 37.47 -12.06
C ALA A 280 -0.02 36.07 -12.41
N LEU A 281 -0.19 35.08 -11.54
CA LEU A 281 0.21 33.68 -11.84
C LEU A 281 -0.61 33.11 -12.98
N ALA A 282 -1.94 33.28 -12.96
CA ALA A 282 -2.83 32.83 -14.03
C ALA A 282 -2.49 33.45 -15.38
N ASP A 283 -2.11 34.73 -15.40
CA ASP A 283 -1.73 35.45 -16.62
C ASP A 283 -0.35 35.04 -17.15
N SER A 284 0.52 34.52 -16.29
CA SER A 284 1.91 34.18 -16.63
C SER A 284 2.14 32.73 -17.04
N THR A 285 1.13 31.87 -16.91
CA THR A 285 1.28 30.43 -17.19
C THR A 285 0.71 30.03 -18.55
N ASP A 286 1.45 29.16 -19.27
CA ASP A 286 0.99 28.53 -20.53
C ASP A 286 0.17 27.26 -20.27
N SER A 287 0.05 26.81 -19.03
CA SER A 287 -0.70 25.60 -18.66
C SER A 287 -2.15 25.92 -18.36
N ASP A 288 -3.09 25.43 -19.17
CA ASP A 288 -4.52 25.59 -18.95
C ASP A 288 -5.00 25.14 -17.56
N ILE A 289 -4.36 24.09 -17.01
CA ILE A 289 -4.69 23.54 -15.68
C ILE A 289 -4.23 24.50 -14.59
N LEU A 290 -3.00 24.99 -14.66
CA LEU A 290 -2.47 25.96 -13.69
C LEU A 290 -3.27 27.25 -13.75
N LYS A 291 -3.52 27.78 -14.95
CA LYS A 291 -4.33 28.96 -15.15
C LYS A 291 -5.70 28.83 -14.50
N ALA A 292 -6.43 27.75 -14.79
CA ALA A 292 -7.74 27.51 -14.19
C ALA A 292 -7.68 27.36 -12.66
N THR A 293 -6.58 26.79 -12.13
CA THR A 293 -6.37 26.64 -10.69
C THR A 293 -6.12 27.98 -10.03
N ASP A 294 -5.25 28.81 -10.61
CA ASP A 294 -4.92 30.14 -10.09
C ASP A 294 -6.12 31.10 -10.20
N GLU A 295 -6.88 31.06 -11.29
CA GLU A 295 -8.16 31.77 -11.42
C GLU A 295 -9.18 31.33 -10.37
N TYR A 296 -9.28 30.01 -10.09
CA TYR A 296 -10.15 29.52 -9.00
C TYR A 296 -9.69 30.05 -7.65
N LEU A 297 -8.39 29.98 -7.33
CA LEU A 297 -7.83 30.46 -6.06
C LEU A 297 -8.01 31.96 -5.89
N SER A 298 -7.86 32.76 -6.95
CA SER A 298 -8.08 34.21 -6.91
C SER A 298 -9.53 34.55 -6.60
N ASN A 299 -10.48 33.72 -7.04
CA ASN A 299 -11.92 33.93 -6.83
C ASN A 299 -12.49 33.15 -5.62
N ALA A 300 -11.70 32.30 -4.96
CA ALA A 300 -12.15 31.54 -3.81
C ALA A 300 -12.55 32.45 -2.65
N THR A 301 -13.65 32.11 -2.00
CA THR A 301 -14.10 32.87 -0.81
C THR A 301 -13.22 32.53 0.39
N PRO A 302 -12.41 33.45 0.92
CA PRO A 302 -11.55 33.17 2.07
C PRO A 302 -12.41 33.05 3.34
N THR A 303 -11.84 32.37 4.35
CA THR A 303 -12.50 32.23 5.65
C THR A 303 -12.61 33.60 6.36
N ARG A 304 -13.73 33.82 7.06
CA ARG A 304 -13.91 35.03 7.87
C ARG A 304 -13.01 34.95 9.13
N LYS A 305 -12.47 36.08 9.51
CA LYS A 305 -11.87 36.26 10.83
C LYS A 305 -12.94 36.17 11.91
N ASN A 306 -12.57 35.68 13.06
CA ASN A 306 -13.44 35.58 14.25
C ASN A 306 -12.73 36.18 15.47
N ASN A 307 -13.39 36.11 16.64
CA ASN A 307 -12.87 36.70 17.88
C ASN A 307 -11.56 36.03 18.38
N TYR A 308 -11.19 34.88 17.86
CA TYR A 308 -9.94 34.18 18.20
C TYR A 308 -8.81 34.49 17.21
N THR A 309 -9.11 35.11 16.07
CA THR A 309 -8.10 35.42 15.06
C THR A 309 -7.09 36.41 15.62
N GLY A 310 -5.83 36.02 15.66
CA GLY A 310 -4.75 36.82 16.20
C GLY A 310 -4.60 36.79 17.72
N LEU A 311 -5.43 36.03 18.45
CA LEU A 311 -5.34 35.90 19.90
C LEU A 311 -3.97 35.42 20.36
N LEU A 312 -3.36 34.53 19.60
CA LEU A 312 -2.03 33.95 19.89
C LEU A 312 -0.90 34.61 19.06
N LYS A 313 -1.16 35.80 18.54
CA LYS A 313 -0.12 36.57 17.86
C LYS A 313 1.05 36.79 18.82
N ASP A 314 2.27 36.62 18.32
CA ASP A 314 3.53 36.75 19.06
C ASP A 314 3.78 35.66 20.15
N TYR A 315 2.97 34.61 20.18
CA TYR A 315 3.24 33.41 20.99
C TYR A 315 4.03 32.36 20.21
N ASN A 316 4.75 31.51 20.93
CA ASN A 316 5.38 30.35 20.35
C ASN A 316 4.32 29.28 19.96
N LEU A 317 4.57 28.58 18.88
CA LEU A 317 3.77 27.43 18.47
C LEU A 317 4.62 26.15 18.55
N ILE A 318 4.18 25.19 19.34
CA ILE A 318 4.76 23.85 19.41
C ILE A 318 3.73 22.88 18.84
N THR A 319 4.09 22.18 17.77
CA THR A 319 3.25 21.19 17.14
C THR A 319 3.85 19.81 17.35
N ILE A 320 3.05 18.88 17.85
CA ILE A 320 3.47 17.52 18.13
C ILE A 320 2.62 16.57 17.26
N CYS A 321 3.26 15.88 16.33
CA CYS A 321 2.65 14.81 15.57
C CYS A 321 2.89 13.49 16.30
N ALA A 322 1.97 13.12 17.19
CA ALA A 322 2.03 11.88 17.96
C ALA A 322 1.36 10.75 17.17
N GLU A 323 2.14 10.04 16.34
CA GLU A 323 1.62 8.92 15.55
C GLU A 323 1.27 7.74 16.45
N SER A 324 0.18 7.03 16.07
CA SER A 324 -0.36 5.90 16.84
C SER A 324 -0.80 6.25 18.27
N PHE A 325 -0.87 7.53 18.61
CA PHE A 325 -1.33 7.99 19.91
C PHE A 325 -2.84 7.77 20.04
N CYS A 326 -3.25 7.31 21.22
CA CYS A 326 -4.66 7.06 21.54
C CYS A 326 -5.05 7.82 22.81
N PRO A 327 -6.25 8.42 22.90
CA PRO A 327 -6.72 9.11 24.09
C PRO A 327 -6.68 8.26 25.38
N TRP A 328 -6.68 6.94 25.27
CA TRP A 328 -6.55 6.05 26.41
C TRP A 328 -5.18 6.11 27.11
N PHE A 329 -4.17 6.70 26.45
CA PHE A 329 -2.87 6.96 27.07
C PHE A 329 -2.85 8.23 27.92
N ILE A 330 -3.92 9.06 27.88
CA ILE A 330 -4.04 10.24 28.74
C ILE A 330 -4.54 9.78 30.12
N SER A 331 -3.66 9.88 31.10
CA SER A 331 -3.89 9.46 32.47
C SER A 331 -3.28 10.46 33.45
N GLU A 332 -4.01 10.80 34.51
CA GLU A 332 -3.51 11.69 35.55
C GLU A 332 -2.27 11.13 36.23
N GLU A 333 -2.24 9.79 36.43
CA GLU A 333 -1.13 9.10 37.08
C GLU A 333 0.05 8.84 36.14
N LEU A 334 -0.23 8.36 34.90
CA LEU A 334 0.82 7.89 33.99
C LEU A 334 1.35 8.97 33.04
N THR A 335 0.49 9.91 32.64
CA THR A 335 0.83 10.99 31.69
C THR A 335 0.31 12.34 32.19
N PRO A 336 0.75 12.81 33.36
CA PRO A 336 0.16 13.98 34.03
C PRO A 336 0.22 15.26 33.21
N THR A 337 1.24 15.44 32.39
CA THR A 337 1.38 16.61 31.49
C THR A 337 0.32 16.58 30.41
N LEU A 338 0.11 15.45 29.75
CA LEU A 338 -0.93 15.29 28.74
C LEU A 338 -2.33 15.40 29.33
N TYR A 339 -2.53 14.84 30.51
CA TYR A 339 -3.77 14.98 31.27
C TYR A 339 -4.07 16.46 31.55
N LYS A 340 -3.09 17.21 32.09
CA LYS A 340 -3.24 18.64 32.33
C LYS A 340 -3.56 19.40 31.03
N LEU A 341 -2.85 19.16 29.94
CA LEU A 341 -3.08 19.84 28.66
C LEU A 341 -4.49 19.58 28.13
N SER A 342 -4.94 18.33 28.18
CA SER A 342 -6.27 17.95 27.69
C SER A 342 -7.43 18.49 28.54
N HIS A 343 -7.19 18.80 29.83
CA HIS A 343 -8.20 19.33 30.74
C HIS A 343 -8.16 20.86 30.91
N THR A 344 -7.07 21.51 30.50
CA THR A 344 -6.94 22.96 30.60
C THR A 344 -6.93 23.66 29.23
N GLY A 345 -6.74 22.92 28.15
CA GLY A 345 -6.73 23.39 26.78
C GLY A 345 -8.06 23.17 26.05
N ILE A 346 -8.00 23.25 24.73
CA ILE A 346 -9.14 22.93 23.85
C ILE A 346 -8.98 21.47 23.39
N LEU A 347 -9.94 20.63 23.74
CA LEU A 347 -10.02 19.24 23.30
C LEU A 347 -11.05 19.09 22.18
N PHE A 348 -10.62 18.58 21.04
CA PHE A 348 -11.51 18.24 19.93
C PHE A 348 -11.95 16.77 20.07
N GLU A 349 -13.10 16.50 20.63
CA GLU A 349 -13.62 15.16 20.91
C GLU A 349 -13.93 14.35 19.63
N ASN A 350 -14.23 15.02 18.54
CA ASN A 350 -14.61 14.42 17.26
C ASN A 350 -13.55 14.70 16.18
N TYR A 351 -12.28 14.69 16.53
CA TYR A 351 -11.17 14.80 15.58
C TYR A 351 -10.79 13.42 15.05
N TYR A 352 -10.85 13.23 13.74
CA TYR A 352 -10.56 11.97 13.08
C TYR A 352 -9.53 12.18 11.98
N GLY A 353 -8.57 11.28 11.88
CA GLY A 353 -7.72 11.19 10.70
C GLY A 353 -8.56 10.75 9.49
N THR A 354 -8.51 11.52 8.41
CA THR A 354 -9.35 11.29 7.23
C THR A 354 -8.73 10.37 6.19
N PHE A 355 -7.49 9.95 6.39
CA PHE A 355 -6.76 9.08 5.47
C PHE A 355 -5.93 8.08 6.27
N GLN A 356 -5.71 6.95 5.66
CA GLN A 356 -4.84 5.90 6.16
C GLN A 356 -3.80 5.64 5.09
N SER A 357 -2.55 5.71 5.42
CA SER A 357 -1.43 5.36 4.56
C SER A 357 -0.12 5.59 5.29
N VAL A 358 0.88 6.12 4.61
CA VAL A 358 2.19 6.40 5.18
C VAL A 358 2.18 7.63 6.10
N THR A 359 3.05 7.64 7.07
CA THR A 359 3.21 8.69 8.09
C THR A 359 3.31 10.10 7.52
N THR A 360 4.08 10.26 6.43
CA THR A 360 4.29 11.58 5.83
C THR A 360 3.02 12.21 5.26
N ASN A 361 1.97 11.44 4.99
CA ASN A 361 0.66 11.99 4.62
C ASN A 361 -0.04 12.65 5.81
N GLY A 362 0.16 12.13 7.03
CA GLY A 362 -0.26 12.79 8.26
C GLY A 362 0.50 14.10 8.50
N GLU A 363 1.82 14.06 8.35
CA GLU A 363 2.67 15.24 8.41
C GLU A 363 2.28 16.30 7.38
N TYR A 364 1.98 15.87 6.14
CA TYR A 364 1.53 16.77 5.08
C TYR A 364 0.24 17.49 5.47
N THR A 365 -0.75 16.77 5.96
CA THR A 365 -2.01 17.38 6.41
C THR A 365 -1.78 18.37 7.55
N MET A 366 -0.95 18.00 8.52
CA MET A 366 -0.64 18.87 9.66
C MET A 366 0.10 20.14 9.22
N CYS A 367 1.12 20.01 8.37
CA CYS A 367 1.98 21.11 7.96
C CYS A 367 1.38 22.00 6.89
N MET A 368 0.57 21.44 6.00
CA MET A 368 0.00 22.13 4.84
C MET A 368 -1.46 22.53 5.02
N GLY A 369 -2.19 21.90 5.96
CA GLY A 369 -3.63 22.07 6.10
C GLY A 369 -4.43 21.52 4.91
N LEU A 370 -3.84 20.64 4.09
CA LEU A 370 -4.42 20.08 2.88
C LEU A 370 -4.52 18.56 2.99
N TYR A 371 -5.45 17.98 2.24
CA TYR A 371 -5.49 16.51 2.09
C TYR A 371 -4.32 16.04 1.22
N PRO A 372 -3.69 14.91 1.57
CA PRO A 372 -2.67 14.32 0.71
C PRO A 372 -3.27 13.83 -0.60
N ASP A 373 -2.49 13.90 -1.67
CA ASP A 373 -2.87 13.36 -2.98
C ASP A 373 -2.83 11.82 -2.95
N MET A 374 -4.00 11.21 -2.86
CA MET A 374 -4.18 9.76 -2.84
C MET A 374 -4.42 9.17 -4.24
N SER A 375 -4.37 9.99 -5.29
CA SER A 375 -4.71 9.57 -6.65
C SER A 375 -3.60 8.75 -7.31
N ARG A 376 -2.36 8.90 -6.89
CA ARG A 376 -1.19 8.30 -7.55
C ARG A 376 -0.90 6.88 -7.10
N THR A 377 -0.64 6.71 -5.82
CA THR A 377 -0.51 5.39 -5.18
C THR A 377 -0.74 5.54 -3.69
N LYS A 378 -1.08 4.45 -3.01
CA LYS A 378 -1.18 4.45 -1.54
C LYS A 378 0.15 4.78 -0.84
N THR A 379 1.24 4.84 -1.58
CA THR A 379 2.60 4.91 -1.06
C THR A 379 3.39 6.11 -1.53
N ASP A 380 2.97 6.77 -2.61
CA ASP A 380 3.53 8.06 -2.93
C ASP A 380 2.95 9.06 -1.94
N SER A 381 3.76 9.40 -0.95
CA SER A 381 3.40 10.48 -0.07
C SER A 381 3.34 11.77 -0.89
N SER A 382 2.42 12.66 -0.53
CA SER A 382 2.33 13.96 -1.18
C SER A 382 3.65 14.73 -1.10
N PHE A 383 4.47 14.48 -0.08
CA PHE A 383 5.80 15.05 0.04
C PHE A 383 6.81 14.50 -0.98
N ASN A 384 6.71 13.24 -1.39
CA ASN A 384 7.57 12.73 -2.46
C ASN A 384 7.34 13.46 -3.79
N VAL A 385 6.13 13.97 -4.00
CA VAL A 385 5.77 14.72 -5.21
C VAL A 385 6.06 16.21 -5.06
N ALA A 386 5.66 16.80 -3.95
CA ALA A 386 5.75 18.25 -3.71
C ALA A 386 6.99 18.65 -2.93
N GLY A 387 7.63 17.75 -2.20
CA GLY A 387 8.66 18.05 -1.22
C GLY A 387 9.96 18.61 -1.80
N THR A 388 10.22 18.45 -3.10
CA THR A 388 11.35 19.07 -3.78
C THR A 388 11.09 20.52 -4.18
N ASN A 389 9.85 20.98 -4.06
CA ASN A 389 9.45 22.34 -4.40
C ASN A 389 9.39 23.21 -3.13
N TYR A 390 9.54 24.52 -3.32
CA TYR A 390 9.22 25.47 -2.26
C TYR A 390 7.73 25.41 -1.93
N LEU A 391 7.39 25.28 -0.66
CA LEU A 391 6.01 25.11 -0.17
C LEU A 391 5.56 26.35 0.61
N PRO A 392 5.08 27.41 -0.04
CA PRO A 392 4.79 28.72 0.59
C PRO A 392 3.69 28.65 1.65
N PHE A 393 2.73 27.74 1.50
CA PHE A 393 1.60 27.58 2.42
C PHE A 393 1.89 26.69 3.61
N CYS A 394 3.07 26.07 3.63
CA CYS A 394 3.50 25.27 4.77
C CYS A 394 3.68 26.14 6.00
N LEU A 395 3.28 25.61 7.14
CA LEU A 395 3.33 26.31 8.43
C LEU A 395 4.72 26.94 8.70
N GLY A 396 5.82 26.21 8.41
CA GLY A 396 7.17 26.70 8.59
C GLY A 396 7.48 27.94 7.73
N ASN A 397 7.21 27.89 6.41
CA ASN A 397 7.45 29.03 5.52
C ASN A 397 6.52 30.22 5.81
N ALA A 398 5.23 29.94 6.09
CA ALA A 398 4.26 30.99 6.42
C ALA A 398 4.69 31.79 7.65
N LEU A 399 5.10 31.10 8.70
CA LEU A 399 5.53 31.76 9.94
C LEU A 399 6.91 32.39 9.84
N LYS A 400 7.81 31.80 9.07
CA LYS A 400 9.12 32.38 8.75
C LYS A 400 8.96 33.71 8.01
N GLY A 401 7.98 33.82 7.12
CA GLY A 401 7.58 35.08 6.47
C GLY A 401 7.11 36.15 7.45
N MET A 402 6.63 35.75 8.63
CA MET A 402 6.24 36.66 9.74
C MET A 402 7.38 36.97 10.71
N GLY A 403 8.61 36.49 10.46
CA GLY A 403 9.78 36.71 11.28
C GLY A 403 10.02 35.67 12.38
N TYR A 404 9.27 34.56 12.36
CA TYR A 404 9.53 33.43 13.27
C TYR A 404 10.73 32.57 12.79
N GLN A 405 11.37 31.90 13.74
CA GLN A 405 12.27 30.80 13.45
C GLN A 405 11.47 29.49 13.50
N ALA A 406 11.80 28.55 12.62
CA ALA A 406 11.11 27.29 12.54
C ALA A 406 12.10 26.12 12.60
N TRP A 407 11.92 25.23 13.56
CA TRP A 407 12.67 23.98 13.70
C TRP A 407 11.76 22.78 13.53
N GLY A 408 12.29 21.70 12.94
CA GLY A 408 11.64 20.40 12.84
C GLY A 408 12.58 19.32 13.36
N TYR A 409 12.06 18.40 14.18
CA TYR A 409 12.82 17.32 14.78
C TYR A 409 12.19 15.99 14.46
N HIS A 410 13.04 14.98 14.23
CA HIS A 410 12.62 13.60 13.96
C HIS A 410 13.55 12.63 14.70
N ASP A 411 12.95 11.65 15.35
CA ASP A 411 13.66 10.69 16.22
C ASP A 411 14.37 9.56 15.47
N TYR A 412 14.31 9.56 14.11
CA TYR A 412 14.97 8.56 13.28
C TYR A 412 15.87 9.23 12.22
N ILE A 413 16.25 8.50 11.16
CA ILE A 413 17.11 9.04 10.10
C ILE A 413 16.38 10.06 9.23
N GLY A 414 17.08 11.12 8.84
CA GLY A 414 16.49 12.27 8.14
C GLY A 414 16.07 12.00 6.71
N ASP A 415 16.70 11.04 6.03
CA ASP A 415 16.33 10.66 4.66
C ASP A 415 15.16 9.67 4.61
N PHE A 416 14.69 9.19 5.75
CA PHE A 416 13.47 8.38 5.81
C PHE A 416 12.26 9.22 5.38
N TYR A 417 11.64 8.85 4.26
CA TYR A 417 10.66 9.65 3.51
C TYR A 417 11.20 10.99 2.97
N ASN A 418 12.50 11.12 2.76
CA ASN A 418 13.15 12.34 2.25
C ASN A 418 12.89 13.59 3.11
N ARG A 419 12.75 13.44 4.43
CA ARG A 419 12.47 14.57 5.33
C ARG A 419 13.56 15.62 5.34
N ASN A 420 14.82 15.21 5.20
CA ASN A 420 15.96 16.11 5.02
C ASN A 420 15.78 17.12 3.88
N ILE A 421 15.08 16.75 2.81
CA ILE A 421 14.75 17.60 1.66
C ILE A 421 13.44 18.34 1.90
N THR A 422 12.40 17.60 2.25
CA THR A 422 11.03 18.15 2.33
C THR A 422 10.88 19.19 3.44
N HIS A 423 11.48 18.94 4.62
CA HIS A 423 11.38 19.88 5.75
C HIS A 423 12.19 21.17 5.51
N ALA A 424 13.31 21.09 4.79
CA ALA A 424 14.03 22.28 4.35
C ALA A 424 13.20 23.16 3.42
N ASN A 425 12.49 22.55 2.45
CA ASN A 425 11.60 23.25 1.53
C ASN A 425 10.32 23.80 2.21
N MET A 426 9.93 23.19 3.33
CA MET A 426 8.86 23.70 4.21
C MET A 426 9.31 24.85 5.11
N GLY A 427 10.61 25.23 5.10
CA GLY A 427 11.14 26.33 5.88
C GLY A 427 11.70 25.96 7.24
N TYR A 428 11.77 24.67 7.58
CA TYR A 428 12.32 24.24 8.87
C TYR A 428 13.85 24.10 8.83
N THR A 429 14.50 24.50 9.92
CA THR A 429 15.82 24.00 10.29
C THR A 429 15.60 22.58 10.84
N PHE A 430 15.86 21.59 10.00
CA PHE A 430 15.52 20.21 10.32
C PHE A 430 16.70 19.46 10.92
N LYS A 431 16.43 18.72 12.00
CA LYS A 431 17.39 17.83 12.67
C LYS A 431 16.77 16.45 12.88
N ALA A 432 17.59 15.42 12.72
CA ALA A 432 17.21 14.03 12.93
C ALA A 432 18.32 13.26 13.65
N ALA A 433 18.08 12.02 14.03
CA ALA A 433 19.02 11.19 14.76
C ALA A 433 20.37 11.00 14.05
N ASP A 434 20.40 11.03 12.71
CA ASP A 434 21.61 10.99 11.88
C ASP A 434 22.11 12.37 11.45
N SER A 435 21.39 13.42 11.77
CA SER A 435 21.69 14.78 11.30
C SER A 435 21.34 15.86 12.33
N GLY A 436 22.21 16.01 13.32
CA GLY A 436 22.19 17.13 14.26
C GLY A 436 21.48 16.90 15.60
N LEU A 437 20.92 15.71 15.86
CA LEU A 437 20.46 15.30 17.19
C LEU A 437 21.45 14.33 17.82
N ALA A 438 21.83 14.57 19.07
CA ALA A 438 22.71 13.71 19.85
C ALA A 438 21.90 12.56 20.48
N MET A 439 21.38 11.65 19.66
CA MET A 439 20.59 10.50 20.10
C MET A 439 20.99 9.24 19.34
N LYS A 440 20.55 8.08 19.83
CA LYS A 440 20.80 6.80 19.16
C LYS A 440 19.92 6.65 17.95
N ILE A 441 20.50 6.08 16.88
CA ILE A 441 19.72 5.59 15.73
C ILE A 441 19.28 4.18 16.08
N ASP A 442 18.06 4.05 16.55
CA ASP A 442 17.44 2.76 16.92
C ASP A 442 15.99 2.70 16.41
N TRP A 443 15.39 1.50 16.42
CA TRP A 443 14.00 1.33 16.06
C TRP A 443 13.31 0.31 16.98
N PRO A 444 12.20 0.69 17.63
CA PRO A 444 11.62 2.05 17.67
C PRO A 444 12.56 3.04 18.40
N SER A 445 12.58 4.27 17.91
CA SER A 445 13.35 5.34 18.50
C SER A 445 12.72 5.84 19.81
N SER A 446 13.49 6.57 20.60
CA SER A 446 13.02 7.11 21.87
C SER A 446 12.59 8.57 21.74
N ASP A 447 11.29 8.84 21.92
CA ASP A 447 10.76 10.21 22.00
C ASP A 447 11.48 11.00 23.10
N LEU A 448 11.81 10.36 24.23
CA LEU A 448 12.52 11.00 25.33
C LEU A 448 13.92 11.46 24.92
N GLU A 449 14.71 10.58 24.27
CA GLU A 449 16.05 10.95 23.77
C GLU A 449 15.98 12.11 22.77
N MET A 450 14.97 12.11 21.88
CA MET A 450 14.77 13.20 20.92
C MET A 450 14.43 14.52 21.64
N MET A 451 13.54 14.47 22.62
CA MET A 451 13.17 15.66 23.40
C MET A 451 14.35 16.21 24.19
N GLU A 452 15.11 15.34 24.87
CA GLU A 452 16.33 15.73 25.61
C GLU A 452 17.40 16.33 24.68
N ALA A 453 17.59 15.74 23.48
CA ALA A 453 18.57 16.23 22.52
C ALA A 453 18.15 17.52 21.80
N SER A 454 16.86 17.86 21.76
CA SER A 454 16.33 19.02 21.02
C SER A 454 16.00 20.22 21.91
N VAL A 455 15.70 20.00 23.20
CA VAL A 455 15.16 21.04 24.08
C VAL A 455 16.08 22.28 24.21
N ASP A 456 17.36 22.08 24.22
CA ASP A 456 18.34 23.17 24.33
C ASP A 456 18.39 24.08 23.09
N ASP A 457 18.01 23.54 21.91
CA ASP A 457 17.99 24.31 20.67
C ASP A 457 17.00 25.47 20.74
N TYR A 458 15.83 25.23 21.32
CA TYR A 458 14.75 26.23 21.38
C TYR A 458 14.68 26.94 22.73
N ILE A 459 15.13 26.34 23.82
CA ILE A 459 15.22 27.00 25.13
C ILE A 459 16.39 27.96 25.19
N ASN A 460 17.57 27.59 24.68
CA ASN A 460 18.81 28.38 24.79
C ASN A 460 19.13 29.16 23.49
N SER A 461 18.22 29.23 22.53
CA SER A 461 18.47 29.87 21.23
C SER A 461 18.76 31.37 21.26
N GLY A 462 18.77 32.03 22.43
CA GLY A 462 18.89 33.49 22.56
C GLY A 462 17.65 34.25 22.03
N VAL A 463 16.75 33.54 21.37
CA VAL A 463 15.43 34.02 20.95
C VAL A 463 14.45 33.96 22.12
N LEU A 464 14.86 33.41 23.23
CA LEU A 464 14.09 33.29 24.47
C LEU A 464 13.85 34.60 25.25
N HIS A 465 14.55 35.65 24.94
CA HIS A 465 14.06 36.99 25.34
C HIS A 465 12.85 37.41 24.51
N ASP A 466 12.66 36.79 23.34
CA ASP A 466 11.44 36.76 22.51
C ASP A 466 10.95 35.31 22.40
N LEU A 467 10.61 34.65 23.51
CA LEU A 467 9.88 33.36 23.57
C LEU A 467 8.61 33.35 22.70
N GLN A 468 8.34 34.47 22.09
CA GLN A 468 7.19 34.79 21.29
C GLN A 468 7.31 34.37 19.81
N ARG A 469 8.46 33.83 19.33
CA ARG A 469 8.68 33.65 17.89
C ARG A 469 9.29 32.33 17.44
N SER A 470 9.31 31.31 18.26
CA SER A 470 9.86 30.00 17.88
C SER A 470 8.80 28.92 17.68
N LEU A 471 9.02 28.07 16.72
CA LEU A 471 8.07 27.06 16.22
C LEU A 471 8.66 25.66 16.07
N PRO A 472 7.84 24.71 15.64
CA PRO A 472 7.36 23.56 16.40
C PRO A 472 8.33 22.37 16.42
N VAL A 473 8.16 21.57 17.42
CA VAL A 473 8.72 20.22 17.52
C VAL A 473 7.76 19.26 16.84
N GLN A 474 8.28 18.46 15.92
CA GLN A 474 7.57 17.33 15.33
C GLN A 474 8.10 16.07 16.01
N LEU A 475 7.29 15.45 16.84
CA LEU A 475 7.64 14.18 17.47
C LEU A 475 7.49 13.05 16.47
N GLY A 476 8.48 12.18 16.42
CA GLY A 476 8.50 11.01 15.57
C GLY A 476 7.55 9.92 16.03
N GLN A 477 7.46 8.92 15.19
CA GLN A 477 6.56 7.78 15.32
C GLN A 477 6.95 6.87 16.48
N ARG A 478 5.99 6.49 17.27
CA ARG A 478 6.11 5.34 18.13
C ARG A 478 5.34 4.16 17.54
N HIS A 479 6.04 3.26 16.88
CA HIS A 479 5.53 1.91 16.68
C HIS A 479 5.92 1.07 17.88
N GLU A 480 5.01 0.71 18.75
CA GLU A 480 4.77 -0.63 19.24
C GLU A 480 4.08 -0.78 20.58
N ARG A 481 3.28 -1.83 20.64
CA ARG A 481 2.89 -2.50 21.87
C ARG A 481 4.10 -3.23 22.44
N GLN A 482 4.96 -2.58 23.20
CA GLN A 482 5.77 -3.35 24.15
C GLN A 482 4.85 -3.87 25.23
N LYS A 483 4.65 -5.19 25.26
CA LYS A 483 4.14 -5.85 26.46
C LYS A 483 5.09 -5.46 27.61
N PRO A 484 4.60 -4.90 28.71
CA PRO A 484 5.46 -4.56 29.83
C PRO A 484 6.20 -5.82 30.28
N ARG A 485 7.52 -5.78 30.28
CA ARG A 485 8.33 -6.79 30.94
C ARG A 485 7.92 -6.77 32.42
N ARG A 486 7.53 -7.92 32.92
CA ARG A 486 7.19 -8.11 34.35
C ARG A 486 8.42 -7.62 35.17
N GLY A 487 8.32 -6.45 35.78
CA GLY A 487 9.31 -5.96 36.74
C GLY A 487 9.84 -4.55 36.54
N GLU A 488 9.66 -3.90 35.40
CA GLU A 488 10.12 -2.52 35.21
C GLU A 488 8.92 -1.58 35.05
N ARG A 489 8.67 -0.80 36.12
CA ARG A 489 7.83 0.39 36.06
C ARG A 489 8.68 1.52 35.46
N SER A 490 8.80 1.58 34.17
CA SER A 490 9.32 2.77 33.50
C SER A 490 8.15 3.67 33.13
N ALA A 491 8.19 4.91 33.57
CA ALA A 491 7.27 5.93 33.14
C ALA A 491 7.32 6.04 31.62
N LEU A 492 6.19 5.84 30.97
CA LEU A 492 5.98 6.09 29.54
C LEU A 492 5.73 7.60 29.41
N PHE A 493 6.67 8.30 28.77
CA PHE A 493 6.46 9.62 28.20
C PHE A 493 6.34 9.50 26.69
#